data_fa5d6dc885b6009717126b069d985823
#
_entry.id   fa5d6dc885b6009717126b069d985823
#
_cell.length_a   1.000
_cell.length_b   1.000
_cell.length_c   1.000
_cell.angle_alpha   90.00
_cell.angle_beta   90.00
_cell.angle_gamma   90.00
#
_symmetry.space_group_name_H-M   'P 1'
#
loop_
_entity.id
_entity.type
_entity.pdbx_description
1 polymer ?
#
loop_
_entity_poly.entity_id
_entity_poly.type
_entity_poly.pdbx_seq_one_letter_code
_entity_poly.pdbx_strand_id
1 'polypeptide(L)'
;MNNPWLTVPLDDYEGHMALPNVGQAEMLANVFGKLLRTYAPTSAAIIGCAGGNGFDEAAKAGVSRLVGLDINPTYIADAKARHAGRMMGLELHCADIEGDMPALRPVHMVYGALVFEYVDVAKALKNLRDICLPDGILAALLQLPKEGGGHRFALAVRDVEGTELDHAAGAAG
;
A
#
# COMPACT_ATOMS: atom_id res chain seq x y z
N MET A 1 18.48 1.21 12.39
CA MET A 1 18.61 2.32 11.40
C MET A 1 17.50 3.32 11.67
N ASN A 2 17.80 4.64 11.55
CA ASN A 2 16.74 5.65 11.71
C ASN A 2 15.86 5.61 10.45
N ASN A 3 14.60 5.21 10.58
CA ASN A 3 13.67 5.17 9.46
C ASN A 3 13.31 6.63 9.07
N PRO A 4 13.61 7.09 7.85
CA PRO A 4 13.41 8.48 7.45
C PRO A 4 11.92 8.88 7.49
N TRP A 5 11.02 7.95 7.29
CA TRP A 5 9.57 8.19 7.27
C TRP A 5 8.99 8.63 8.61
N LEU A 6 9.71 8.42 9.72
CA LEU A 6 9.31 8.93 11.05
C LEU A 6 9.51 10.44 11.21
N THR A 7 10.26 11.09 10.31
CA THR A 7 10.66 12.49 10.44
C THR A 7 10.19 13.39 9.30
N VAL A 8 9.78 12.82 8.17
CA VAL A 8 9.25 13.58 7.03
C VAL A 8 7.83 14.06 7.36
N PRO A 9 7.51 15.37 7.26
CA PRO A 9 6.15 15.88 7.39
C PRO A 9 5.24 15.33 6.27
N LEU A 10 3.97 15.06 6.59
CA LEU A 10 3.01 14.53 5.61
C LEU A 10 2.80 15.48 4.43
N ASP A 11 2.68 16.78 4.69
CA ASP A 11 2.47 17.78 3.64
C ASP A 11 3.67 17.86 2.66
N ASP A 12 4.90 17.71 3.16
CA ASP A 12 6.11 17.68 2.33
C ASP A 12 6.13 16.41 1.45
N TYR A 13 5.78 15.26 2.03
CA TYR A 13 5.67 14.00 1.30
C TYR A 13 4.58 14.07 0.22
N GLU A 14 3.36 14.47 0.58
CA GLU A 14 2.24 14.55 -0.36
C GLU A 14 2.50 15.61 -1.44
N GLY A 15 3.08 16.76 -1.05
CA GLY A 15 3.47 17.81 -1.98
C GLY A 15 4.49 17.32 -3.01
N HIS A 16 5.51 16.57 -2.58
CA HIS A 16 6.46 15.95 -3.48
C HIS A 16 5.80 14.94 -4.43
N MET A 17 4.98 14.04 -3.89
CA MET A 17 4.29 12.99 -4.67
C MET A 17 3.32 13.54 -5.70
N ALA A 18 2.78 14.74 -5.48
CA ALA A 18 1.85 15.43 -6.36
C ALA A 18 2.53 16.32 -7.43
N LEU A 19 3.85 16.52 -7.37
CA LEU A 19 4.55 17.34 -8.38
C LEU A 19 4.32 16.80 -9.79
N PRO A 20 4.09 17.65 -10.80
CA PRO A 20 3.80 17.23 -12.18
C PRO A 20 4.87 16.33 -12.81
N ASN A 21 6.13 16.51 -12.43
CA ASN A 21 7.26 15.70 -12.88
C ASN A 21 7.47 14.42 -12.06
N VAL A 22 6.73 14.23 -10.98
CA VAL A 22 6.73 13.04 -10.12
C VAL A 22 5.48 12.20 -10.38
N GLY A 23 4.27 12.78 -10.20
CA GLY A 23 2.98 12.17 -10.52
C GLY A 23 2.69 10.83 -9.82
N GLN A 24 3.44 10.53 -8.76
CA GLN A 24 3.38 9.21 -8.12
C GLN A 24 2.08 8.99 -7.35
N ALA A 25 1.54 10.02 -6.71
CA ALA A 25 0.31 9.88 -5.93
C ALA A 25 -0.86 9.37 -6.78
N GLU A 26 -1.08 9.98 -7.94
CA GLU A 26 -2.13 9.56 -8.87
C GLU A 26 -1.84 8.18 -9.48
N MET A 27 -0.60 7.93 -9.88
CA MET A 27 -0.18 6.64 -10.44
C MET A 27 -0.41 5.49 -9.44
N LEU A 28 -0.03 5.67 -8.17
CA LEU A 28 -0.22 4.66 -7.13
C LEU A 28 -1.71 4.37 -6.88
N ALA A 29 -2.55 5.41 -6.82
CA ALA A 29 -3.99 5.27 -6.66
C ALA A 29 -4.60 4.53 -7.87
N ASN A 30 -4.19 4.86 -9.09
CA ASN A 30 -4.66 4.22 -10.32
C ASN A 30 -4.27 2.73 -10.39
N VAL A 31 -3.05 2.38 -10.00
CA VAL A 31 -2.59 0.98 -9.94
C VAL A 31 -3.43 0.20 -8.93
N PHE A 32 -3.62 0.73 -7.73
CA PHE A 32 -4.45 0.09 -6.72
C PHE A 32 -5.90 -0.06 -7.20
N GLY A 33 -6.50 0.99 -7.76
CA GLY A 33 -7.85 0.94 -8.32
C GLY A 33 -7.99 -0.11 -9.44
N LYS A 34 -6.95 -0.32 -10.27
CA LYS A 34 -6.93 -1.39 -11.27
C LYS A 34 -6.92 -2.77 -10.62
N LEU A 35 -6.08 -2.99 -9.60
CA LEU A 35 -6.03 -4.24 -8.84
C LEU A 35 -7.38 -4.56 -8.20
N LEU A 36 -8.02 -3.57 -7.57
CA LEU A 36 -9.34 -3.75 -6.96
C LEU A 36 -10.41 -4.17 -7.98
N ARG A 37 -10.39 -3.60 -9.19
CA ARG A 37 -11.32 -4.00 -10.27
C ARG A 37 -11.02 -5.39 -10.82
N THR A 38 -9.73 -5.76 -10.90
CA THR A 38 -9.32 -7.07 -11.45
C THR A 38 -9.66 -8.21 -10.52
N TYR A 39 -9.40 -8.03 -9.23
CA TYR A 39 -9.50 -9.12 -8.24
C TYR A 39 -10.74 -9.03 -7.35
N ALA A 40 -11.45 -7.90 -7.36
CA ALA A 40 -12.69 -7.65 -6.61
C ALA A 40 -12.64 -8.09 -5.12
N PRO A 41 -11.58 -7.74 -4.35
CA PRO A 41 -11.47 -8.17 -2.96
C PRO A 41 -12.55 -7.50 -2.10
N THR A 42 -13.15 -8.23 -1.16
CA THR A 42 -14.11 -7.64 -0.21
C THR A 42 -13.41 -6.92 0.94
N SER A 43 -12.14 -7.24 1.19
CA SER A 43 -11.31 -6.58 2.20
C SER A 43 -9.88 -6.39 1.68
N ALA A 44 -9.26 -5.26 2.04
CA ALA A 44 -7.90 -4.95 1.64
C ALA A 44 -7.10 -4.30 2.76
N ALA A 45 -5.77 -4.40 2.69
CA ALA A 45 -4.84 -3.64 3.50
C ALA A 45 -3.91 -2.83 2.61
N ILE A 46 -3.67 -1.57 2.95
CA ILE A 46 -2.67 -0.71 2.32
C ILE A 46 -1.52 -0.53 3.30
N ILE A 47 -0.33 -0.91 2.87
CA ILE A 47 0.91 -0.80 3.63
C ILE A 47 1.64 0.49 3.22
N GLY A 48 2.02 1.32 4.20
CA GLY A 48 2.51 2.66 3.94
C GLY A 48 1.39 3.58 3.43
N CYS A 49 0.27 3.62 4.13
CA CYS A 49 -0.93 4.31 3.66
C CYS A 49 -0.84 5.85 3.72
N ALA A 50 0.19 6.40 4.38
CA ALA A 50 0.39 7.84 4.57
C ALA A 50 -0.90 8.56 5.01
N GLY A 51 -1.30 9.64 4.34
CA GLY A 51 -2.55 10.37 4.59
C GLY A 51 -3.81 9.74 4.02
N GLY A 52 -3.73 8.51 3.47
CA GLY A 52 -4.86 7.76 2.91
C GLY A 52 -4.88 7.66 1.39
N ASN A 53 -3.70 7.63 0.74
CA ASN A 53 -3.64 7.38 -0.71
C ASN A 53 -4.25 6.00 -1.04
N GLY A 54 -5.18 5.97 -1.99
CA GLY A 54 -5.91 4.76 -2.41
C GLY A 54 -7.21 4.49 -1.63
N PHE A 55 -7.53 5.25 -0.57
CA PHE A 55 -8.76 5.01 0.20
C PHE A 55 -10.03 5.30 -0.62
N ASP A 56 -10.00 6.35 -1.43
CA ASP A 56 -11.12 6.69 -2.31
C ASP A 56 -11.34 5.61 -3.38
N GLU A 57 -10.28 5.00 -3.89
CA GLU A 57 -10.33 3.88 -4.85
C GLU A 57 -10.95 2.64 -4.21
N ALA A 58 -10.60 2.35 -2.96
CA ALA A 58 -11.20 1.24 -2.21
C ALA A 58 -12.71 1.48 -1.98
N ALA A 59 -13.10 2.69 -1.61
CA ALA A 59 -14.50 3.07 -1.44
C ALA A 59 -15.30 2.94 -2.75
N LYS A 60 -14.76 3.45 -3.87
CA LYS A 60 -15.35 3.34 -5.21
C LYS A 60 -15.51 1.88 -5.66
N ALA A 61 -14.55 1.02 -5.31
CA ALA A 61 -14.58 -0.41 -5.64
C ALA A 61 -15.51 -1.23 -4.73
N GLY A 62 -16.11 -0.63 -3.70
CA GLY A 62 -17.00 -1.33 -2.78
C GLY A 62 -16.29 -2.24 -1.77
N VAL A 63 -15.01 -1.98 -1.48
CA VAL A 63 -14.28 -2.69 -0.42
C VAL A 63 -14.99 -2.44 0.91
N SER A 64 -15.48 -3.50 1.55
CA SER A 64 -16.28 -3.39 2.78
C SER A 64 -15.43 -3.19 4.03
N ARG A 65 -14.15 -3.59 3.98
CA ARG A 65 -13.18 -3.43 5.07
C ARG A 65 -11.83 -3.03 4.50
N LEU A 66 -11.32 -1.88 4.92
CA LEU A 66 -10.00 -1.38 4.54
C LEU A 66 -9.13 -1.20 5.78
N VAL A 67 -7.93 -1.76 5.76
CA VAL A 67 -6.92 -1.58 6.80
C VAL A 67 -5.81 -0.70 6.24
N GLY A 68 -5.53 0.43 6.88
CA GLY A 68 -4.36 1.25 6.59
C GLY A 68 -3.29 1.03 7.66
N LEU A 69 -2.08 0.74 7.22
CA LEU A 69 -0.90 0.58 8.08
C LEU A 69 0.17 1.58 7.69
N ASP A 70 0.73 2.28 8.67
CA ASP A 70 1.87 3.16 8.48
C ASP A 70 2.76 3.15 9.72
N ILE A 71 4.05 3.32 9.54
CA ILE A 71 5.00 3.40 10.65
C ILE A 71 4.94 4.76 11.36
N ASN A 72 4.47 5.82 10.66
CA ASN A 72 4.43 7.16 11.19
C ASN A 72 3.11 7.44 11.93
N PRO A 73 3.14 7.65 13.26
CA PRO A 73 1.93 7.90 14.04
C PRO A 73 1.21 9.19 13.66
N THR A 74 1.95 10.21 13.17
CA THR A 74 1.35 11.47 12.71
C THR A 74 0.56 11.24 11.42
N TYR A 75 1.09 10.45 10.47
CA TYR A 75 0.38 10.09 9.25
C TYR A 75 -0.93 9.36 9.55
N ILE A 76 -0.91 8.42 10.49
CA ILE A 76 -2.12 7.72 10.93
C ILE A 76 -3.13 8.66 11.59
N ALA A 77 -2.67 9.63 12.39
CA ALA A 77 -3.56 10.63 13.00
C ALA A 77 -4.23 11.51 11.93
N ASP A 78 -3.47 11.97 10.94
CA ASP A 78 -3.97 12.79 9.84
C ASP A 78 -4.94 11.99 8.94
N ALA A 79 -4.60 10.74 8.61
CA ALA A 79 -5.49 9.85 7.88
C ALA A 79 -6.82 9.63 8.62
N LYS A 80 -6.79 9.44 9.93
CA LYS A 80 -8.00 9.34 10.77
C LYS A 80 -8.84 10.61 10.68
N ALA A 81 -8.20 11.79 10.81
CA ALA A 81 -8.91 13.06 10.77
C ALA A 81 -9.56 13.31 9.41
N ARG A 82 -8.86 13.00 8.31
CA ARG A 82 -9.34 13.21 6.92
C ARG A 82 -10.47 12.27 6.52
N HIS A 83 -10.43 11.03 6.98
CA HIS A 83 -11.34 9.96 6.51
C HIS A 83 -12.37 9.54 7.57
N ALA A 84 -12.45 10.21 8.72
CA ALA A 84 -13.45 9.94 9.75
C ALA A 84 -14.87 10.00 9.16
N GLY A 85 -15.62 8.90 9.29
CA GLY A 85 -17.00 8.79 8.83
C GLY A 85 -17.20 8.72 7.30
N ARG A 86 -16.13 8.78 6.49
CA ARG A 86 -16.24 8.69 5.02
C ARG A 86 -16.28 7.24 4.51
N MET A 87 -15.68 6.33 5.23
CA MET A 87 -15.62 4.92 4.86
C MET A 87 -15.98 4.06 6.07
N MET A 88 -17.08 3.35 5.98
CA MET A 88 -17.40 2.29 6.95
C MET A 88 -16.41 1.15 6.79
N GLY A 89 -15.93 0.59 7.91
CA GLY A 89 -14.95 -0.50 7.89
C GLY A 89 -13.51 -0.08 7.64
N LEU A 90 -13.18 1.22 7.77
CA LEU A 90 -11.80 1.71 7.78
C LEU A 90 -11.16 1.47 9.16
N GLU A 91 -10.05 0.75 9.18
CA GLU A 91 -9.20 0.50 10.33
C GLU A 91 -7.81 1.10 10.08
N LEU A 92 -7.28 1.90 11.02
CA LEU A 92 -5.98 2.56 10.86
C LEU A 92 -5.08 2.23 12.04
N HIS A 93 -3.89 1.69 11.75
CA HIS A 93 -2.93 1.23 12.74
C HIS A 93 -1.54 1.81 12.47
N CYS A 94 -0.91 2.34 13.52
CA CYS A 94 0.50 2.65 13.48
C CYS A 94 1.28 1.36 13.76
N ALA A 95 2.04 0.86 12.79
CA ALA A 95 2.78 -0.39 12.89
C ALA A 95 4.02 -0.40 12.00
N ASP A 96 5.08 -1.03 12.51
CA ASP A 96 6.25 -1.38 11.73
C ASP A 96 6.08 -2.79 11.18
N ILE A 97 6.07 -2.93 9.86
CA ILE A 97 5.87 -4.24 9.20
C ILE A 97 7.05 -5.19 9.35
N GLU A 98 8.20 -4.72 9.83
CA GLU A 98 9.33 -5.57 10.20
C GLU A 98 9.28 -6.02 11.67
N GLY A 99 8.46 -5.37 12.49
CA GLY A 99 8.35 -5.56 13.94
C GLY A 99 7.13 -6.37 14.36
N ASP A 100 6.66 -6.05 15.56
CA ASP A 100 5.46 -6.65 16.11
C ASP A 100 4.21 -6.03 15.48
N MET A 101 3.51 -6.80 14.68
CA MET A 101 2.27 -6.39 14.04
C MET A 101 1.10 -6.45 15.03
N PRO A 102 0.14 -5.51 14.95
CA PRO A 102 -1.10 -5.64 15.70
C PRO A 102 -1.86 -6.89 15.27
N ALA A 103 -2.63 -7.48 16.18
CA ALA A 103 -3.51 -8.60 15.85
C ALA A 103 -4.62 -8.11 14.92
N LEU A 104 -4.50 -8.39 13.63
CA LEU A 104 -5.44 -8.01 12.60
C LEU A 104 -6.18 -9.24 12.07
N ARG A 105 -7.47 -9.09 11.83
CA ARG A 105 -8.19 -10.09 11.05
C ARG A 105 -7.67 -10.05 9.61
N PRO A 106 -7.29 -11.20 9.01
CA PRO A 106 -6.76 -11.23 7.65
C PRO A 106 -7.69 -10.62 6.60
N VAL A 107 -7.10 -10.16 5.51
CA VAL A 107 -7.76 -9.51 4.37
C VAL A 107 -7.53 -10.30 3.08
N HIS A 108 -8.38 -10.07 2.06
CA HIS A 108 -8.24 -10.72 0.75
C HIS A 108 -7.11 -10.12 -0.10
N MET A 109 -6.77 -8.86 0.11
CA MET A 109 -5.67 -8.21 -0.63
C MET A 109 -4.80 -7.40 0.31
N VAL A 110 -3.48 -7.59 0.22
CA VAL A 110 -2.47 -6.72 0.82
C VAL A 110 -1.76 -5.98 -0.30
N TYR A 111 -1.78 -4.66 -0.27
CA TYR A 111 -1.12 -3.80 -1.25
C TYR A 111 -0.05 -2.94 -0.57
N GLY A 112 1.18 -3.01 -1.06
CA GLY A 112 2.28 -2.15 -0.64
C GLY A 112 2.94 -1.49 -1.84
N ALA A 113 3.04 -0.17 -1.82
CA ALA A 113 3.64 0.59 -2.90
C ALA A 113 4.79 1.45 -2.39
N LEU A 114 5.98 1.29 -2.97
CA LEU A 114 7.20 2.04 -2.64
C LEU A 114 7.59 1.95 -1.15
N VAL A 115 7.28 0.82 -0.51
CA VAL A 115 7.58 0.54 0.89
C VAL A 115 8.74 -0.43 1.02
N PHE A 116 8.82 -1.40 0.11
CA PHE A 116 9.78 -2.52 0.21
C PHE A 116 11.23 -2.12 -0.02
N GLU A 117 11.48 -0.92 -0.53
CA GLU A 117 12.81 -0.32 -0.67
C GLU A 117 13.41 0.13 0.68
N TYR A 118 12.59 0.22 1.73
CA TYR A 118 12.96 0.78 3.03
C TYR A 118 12.94 -0.24 4.18
N VAL A 119 12.66 -1.51 3.88
CA VAL A 119 12.46 -2.56 4.89
C VAL A 119 13.25 -3.83 4.56
N ASP A 120 13.48 -4.68 5.57
CA ASP A 120 13.88 -6.06 5.38
C ASP A 120 12.69 -6.84 4.78
N VAL A 121 12.77 -7.09 3.49
CA VAL A 121 11.68 -7.70 2.71
C VAL A 121 11.28 -9.06 3.28
N ALA A 122 12.24 -9.87 3.77
CA ALA A 122 11.94 -11.19 4.29
C ALA A 122 11.10 -11.13 5.57
N LYS A 123 11.43 -10.20 6.48
CA LYS A 123 10.66 -9.97 7.69
C LYS A 123 9.28 -9.40 7.40
N ALA A 124 9.25 -8.36 6.55
CA ALA A 124 7.99 -7.74 6.14
C ALA A 124 7.04 -8.77 5.50
N LEU A 125 7.51 -9.56 4.54
CA LEU A 125 6.67 -10.57 3.87
C LEU A 125 6.15 -11.64 4.84
N LYS A 126 6.95 -12.06 5.84
CA LYS A 126 6.47 -12.98 6.87
C LYS A 126 5.25 -12.40 7.59
N ASN A 127 5.35 -11.16 8.07
CA ASN A 127 4.28 -10.49 8.80
C ASN A 127 3.06 -10.21 7.90
N LEU A 128 3.28 -9.83 6.64
CA LEU A 128 2.21 -9.55 5.70
C LEU A 128 1.42 -10.81 5.28
N ARG A 129 2.07 -11.98 5.27
CA ARG A 129 1.36 -13.27 5.07
C ARG A 129 0.38 -13.56 6.18
N ASP A 130 0.73 -13.22 7.42
CA ASP A 130 -0.13 -13.47 8.59
C ASP A 130 -1.42 -12.63 8.58
N ILE A 131 -1.41 -11.50 7.88
CA ILE A 131 -2.59 -10.63 7.69
C ILE A 131 -3.28 -10.81 6.34
N CYS A 132 -2.84 -11.75 5.51
CA CYS A 132 -3.46 -12.12 4.24
C CYS A 132 -4.22 -13.45 4.38
N LEU A 133 -5.40 -13.54 3.79
CA LEU A 133 -6.15 -14.81 3.76
C LEU A 133 -5.40 -15.86 2.92
N PRO A 134 -5.63 -17.18 3.14
CA PRO A 134 -4.95 -18.22 2.37
C PRO A 134 -5.17 -18.14 0.85
N ASP A 135 -6.35 -17.66 0.43
CA ASP A 135 -6.72 -17.40 -0.96
C ASP A 135 -6.50 -15.92 -1.35
N GLY A 136 -5.80 -15.17 -0.52
CA GLY A 136 -5.58 -13.75 -0.68
C GLY A 136 -4.42 -13.43 -1.62
N ILE A 137 -4.29 -12.15 -1.91
CA ILE A 137 -3.34 -11.59 -2.87
C ILE A 137 -2.41 -10.63 -2.18
N LEU A 138 -1.11 -10.77 -2.42
CA LEU A 138 -0.09 -9.79 -2.09
C LEU A 138 0.32 -9.06 -3.37
N ALA A 139 0.12 -7.74 -3.41
CA ALA A 139 0.53 -6.89 -4.52
C ALA A 139 1.56 -5.86 -4.05
N ALA A 140 2.71 -5.83 -4.71
CA ALA A 140 3.81 -4.92 -4.41
C ALA A 140 4.16 -4.09 -5.65
N LEU A 141 4.13 -2.76 -5.52
CA LEU A 141 4.66 -1.86 -6.54
C LEU A 141 6.03 -1.37 -6.11
N LEU A 142 7.03 -1.64 -6.93
CA LEU A 142 8.44 -1.35 -6.68
C LEU A 142 8.95 -0.27 -7.64
N GLN A 143 9.83 0.58 -7.15
CA GLN A 143 10.58 1.52 -7.95
C GLN A 143 11.97 0.93 -8.22
N LEU A 144 12.27 0.63 -9.48
CA LEU A 144 13.52 0.01 -9.89
C LEU A 144 14.40 0.99 -10.65
N PRO A 145 15.73 0.89 -10.54
CA PRO A 145 16.64 1.67 -11.39
C PRO A 145 16.39 1.37 -12.87
N LYS A 146 16.54 2.41 -13.71
CA LYS A 146 16.49 2.28 -15.17
C LYS A 146 17.89 2.49 -15.75
N GLU A 147 18.27 1.67 -16.71
CA GLU A 147 19.51 1.89 -17.45
C GLU A 147 19.46 3.26 -18.16
N GLY A 148 20.53 4.05 -18.03
CA GLY A 148 20.60 5.41 -18.56
C GLY A 148 20.05 6.50 -17.63
N GLY A 149 19.66 6.16 -16.41
CA GLY A 149 19.16 7.08 -15.39
C GLY A 149 17.64 7.11 -15.29
N GLY A 150 17.14 7.61 -14.14
CA GLY A 150 15.71 7.60 -13.80
C GLY A 150 15.24 6.28 -13.19
N HIS A 151 13.92 6.10 -13.12
CA HIS A 151 13.29 4.95 -12.49
C HIS A 151 12.25 4.31 -13.41
N ARG A 152 11.97 3.05 -13.19
CA ARG A 152 10.81 2.33 -13.74
C ARG A 152 10.04 1.69 -12.60
N PHE A 153 8.75 1.47 -12.80
CA PHE A 153 7.92 0.80 -11.81
C PHE A 153 7.68 -0.65 -12.23
N ALA A 154 7.67 -1.55 -11.26
CA ALA A 154 7.35 -2.96 -11.45
C ALA A 154 6.26 -3.35 -10.45
N LEU A 155 5.19 -3.95 -10.96
CA LEU A 155 4.11 -4.51 -10.15
C LEU A 155 4.31 -6.02 -10.06
N ALA A 156 4.45 -6.53 -8.86
CA ALA A 156 4.45 -7.95 -8.55
C ALA A 156 3.13 -8.31 -7.85
N VAL A 157 2.43 -9.32 -8.36
CA VAL A 157 1.21 -9.84 -7.74
C VAL A 157 1.40 -11.33 -7.51
N ARG A 158 1.19 -11.76 -6.27
CA ARG A 158 1.42 -13.14 -5.82
C ARG A 158 0.23 -13.60 -4.98
N ASP A 159 -0.05 -14.91 -5.00
CA ASP A 159 -0.82 -15.54 -3.92
C ASP A 159 0.01 -15.62 -2.62
N VAL A 160 -0.59 -16.07 -1.55
CA VAL A 160 0.08 -16.20 -0.25
C VAL A 160 1.22 -17.22 -0.27
N GLU A 161 1.16 -18.21 -1.17
CA GLU A 161 2.20 -19.23 -1.34
C GLU A 161 3.37 -18.72 -2.17
N GLY A 162 3.20 -17.54 -2.82
CA GLY A 162 4.24 -16.89 -3.61
C GLY A 162 4.18 -17.19 -5.10
N THR A 163 3.10 -17.83 -5.58
CA THR A 163 2.87 -18.07 -7.01
C THR A 163 2.53 -16.76 -7.72
N GLU A 164 3.19 -16.50 -8.83
CA GLU A 164 2.89 -15.32 -9.65
C GLU A 164 1.50 -15.45 -10.28
N LEU A 165 0.67 -14.44 -10.02
CA LEU A 165 -0.64 -14.36 -10.63
C LEU A 165 -0.53 -13.58 -11.95
N ASP A 166 -1.10 -14.16 -13.00
CA ASP A 166 -1.13 -13.54 -14.33
C ASP A 166 -2.04 -12.31 -14.27
N HIS A 167 -1.42 -11.15 -14.14
CA HIS A 167 -2.13 -9.89 -14.27
C HIS A 167 -1.76 -9.35 -15.65
N ALA A 168 -2.76 -9.11 -16.47
CA ALA A 168 -2.57 -8.43 -17.74
C ALA A 168 -1.85 -7.09 -17.47
N ALA A 169 -0.53 -7.11 -17.50
CA ALA A 169 0.34 -5.97 -17.34
C ALA A 169 0.14 -5.08 -18.56
N GLY A 170 -0.87 -4.23 -18.48
CA GLY A 170 -0.90 -3.02 -19.27
C GLY A 170 0.25 -2.17 -18.76
N ALA A 171 1.34 -2.14 -19.50
CA ALA A 171 2.45 -1.25 -19.30
C ALA A 171 1.92 0.17 -19.00
N ALA A 172 2.21 0.69 -17.82
CA ALA A 172 2.16 2.12 -17.60
C ALA A 172 3.39 2.67 -18.35
N GLY A 173 3.16 3.16 -19.57
CA GLY A 173 4.08 3.97 -20.33
C GLY A 173 4.09 5.40 -19.79
#